data_212cb72699b675b11869f7e14d24248c
#
_entry.id   212cb72699b675b11869f7e14d24248c
#
_cell.length_a   1.000
_cell.length_b   1.000
_cell.length_c   1.000
_cell.angle_alpha   90.00
_cell.angle_beta   90.00
_cell.angle_gamma   90.00
#
_symmetry.space_group_name_H-M   'P 1'
#
loop_
_entity.id
_entity.type
_entity.pdbx_description
1 polymer ?
#
loop_
_entity_poly.entity_id
_entity_poly.type
_entity_poly.pdbx_seq_one_letter_code
_entity_poly.pdbx_strand_id
1 'polypeptide(L)'
;IVMAGLGFILLTVAIYGAYQLKKDSADGRILVWKVAARAVCENPWTGYGWDYVAGAYGDAQETYFAEGDYTETEERVAGSPEYVFNEYLQVALAWGVPVLLLALLMVGGSWCVGHRNGCYGLCGALLSFGVFAFSSYPLQFPLFWLSLIMAVAGCAFSVLPSQIGGWKIFAVFVLLAVMVA
;
A
#
# COMPACT_ATOMS: atom_id res chain seq x y z
N ILE A 1 6.52 13.48 39.76
CA ILE A 1 7.80 13.17 39.05
C ILE A 1 8.05 11.64 39.09
N VAL A 2 7.99 10.95 40.23
CA VAL A 2 8.25 9.51 40.34
C VAL A 2 7.27 8.68 39.51
N MET A 3 5.96 8.97 39.54
CA MET A 3 4.94 8.26 38.77
C MET A 3 5.12 8.44 37.25
N ALA A 4 5.52 9.64 36.77
CA ALA A 4 5.81 9.90 35.38
C ALA A 4 7.07 9.12 34.91
N GLY A 5 8.09 9.04 35.74
CA GLY A 5 9.29 8.24 35.47
C GLY A 5 9.00 6.75 35.35
N LEU A 6 8.17 6.21 36.28
CA LEU A 6 7.77 4.80 36.22
C LEU A 6 6.93 4.49 34.94
N GLY A 7 6.02 5.40 34.59
CA GLY A 7 5.23 5.26 33.39
C GLY A 7 6.08 5.28 32.11
N PHE A 8 7.10 6.14 32.04
CA PHE A 8 8.03 6.17 30.94
C PHE A 8 8.86 4.90 30.81
N ILE A 9 9.37 4.37 31.95
CA ILE A 9 10.13 3.10 31.97
C ILE A 9 9.25 1.94 31.50
N LEU A 10 8.01 1.82 32.00
CA LEU A 10 7.08 0.77 31.63
C LEU A 10 6.73 0.86 30.11
N LEU A 11 6.51 2.06 29.59
CA LEU A 11 6.25 2.26 28.18
C LEU A 11 7.45 1.84 27.31
N THR A 12 8.67 2.23 27.70
CA THR A 12 9.90 1.86 26.99
C THR A 12 10.11 0.33 26.98
N VAL A 13 9.90 -0.33 28.13
CA VAL A 13 10.00 -1.79 28.24
C VAL A 13 8.91 -2.48 27.39
N ALA A 14 7.68 -1.96 27.39
CA ALA A 14 6.60 -2.50 26.57
C ALA A 14 6.88 -2.34 25.07
N ILE A 15 7.38 -1.19 24.62
CA ILE A 15 7.77 -0.93 23.22
C ILE A 15 8.93 -1.86 22.82
N TYR A 16 9.95 -1.98 23.66
CA TYR A 16 11.08 -2.87 23.40
C TYR A 16 10.65 -4.34 23.36
N GLY A 17 9.81 -4.78 24.30
CA GLY A 17 9.25 -6.14 24.30
C GLY A 17 8.39 -6.42 23.06
N ALA A 18 7.52 -5.48 22.65
CA ALA A 18 6.73 -5.59 21.45
C ALA A 18 7.60 -5.62 20.17
N TYR A 19 8.68 -4.84 20.14
CA TYR A 19 9.66 -4.87 19.04
C TYR A 19 10.33 -6.24 18.95
N GLN A 20 10.81 -6.80 20.05
CA GLN A 20 11.47 -8.12 20.06
C GLN A 20 10.52 -9.24 19.61
N LEU A 21 9.25 -9.20 20.03
CA LEU A 21 8.24 -10.18 19.63
C LEU A 21 7.87 -10.08 18.14
N LYS A 22 8.02 -8.89 17.53
CA LYS A 22 7.69 -8.65 16.10
C LYS A 22 8.90 -8.50 15.19
N LYS A 23 10.11 -8.67 15.71
CA LYS A 23 11.34 -8.48 14.95
C LYS A 23 11.37 -9.35 13.71
N ASP A 24 11.13 -10.63 13.83
CA ASP A 24 11.14 -11.55 12.69
C ASP A 24 10.07 -11.21 11.65
N SER A 25 8.91 -10.69 12.08
CA SER A 25 7.87 -10.21 11.16
C SER A 25 8.27 -8.92 10.45
N ALA A 26 9.04 -8.05 11.10
CA ALA A 26 9.55 -6.82 10.48
C ALA A 26 10.70 -7.15 9.49
N ASP A 27 11.63 -8.00 9.92
CA ASP A 27 12.75 -8.44 9.09
C ASP A 27 12.24 -9.21 7.85
N GLY A 28 11.21 -10.05 8.01
CA GLY A 28 10.56 -10.73 6.89
C GLY A 28 9.93 -9.78 5.87
N ARG A 29 9.28 -8.68 6.32
CA ARG A 29 8.75 -7.66 5.39
C ARG A 29 9.86 -6.92 4.65
N ILE A 30 10.97 -6.60 5.33
CA ILE A 30 12.12 -5.95 4.70
C ILE A 30 12.70 -6.85 3.61
N LEU A 31 12.85 -8.15 3.87
CA LEU A 31 13.27 -9.12 2.85
C LEU A 31 12.30 -9.17 1.67
N VAL A 32 10.99 -9.25 1.95
CA VAL A 32 9.96 -9.26 0.90
C VAL A 32 10.05 -8.02 0.03
N TRP A 33 10.23 -6.83 0.63
CA TRP A 33 10.37 -5.59 -0.13
C TRP A 33 11.67 -5.54 -0.97
N LYS A 34 12.77 -6.05 -0.42
CA LYS A 34 14.07 -6.12 -1.10
C LYS A 34 13.99 -7.01 -2.34
N VAL A 35 13.41 -8.20 -2.20
CA VAL A 35 13.24 -9.15 -3.30
C VAL A 35 12.23 -8.64 -4.33
N ALA A 36 11.08 -8.11 -3.90
CA ALA A 36 10.08 -7.54 -4.80
C ALA A 36 10.64 -6.34 -5.60
N ALA A 37 11.46 -5.49 -4.97
CA ALA A 37 12.09 -4.38 -5.67
C ALA A 37 13.07 -4.86 -6.76
N ARG A 38 13.79 -5.97 -6.55
CA ARG A 38 14.62 -6.60 -7.59
C ARG A 38 13.75 -7.07 -8.77
N ALA A 39 12.68 -7.80 -8.49
CA ALA A 39 11.75 -8.26 -9.54
C ALA A 39 11.14 -7.07 -10.34
N VAL A 40 10.80 -5.96 -9.67
CA VAL A 40 10.37 -4.73 -10.36
C VAL A 40 11.48 -4.18 -11.27
N CYS A 41 12.75 -4.21 -10.84
CA CYS A 41 13.86 -3.76 -11.67
C CYS A 41 14.10 -4.65 -12.90
N GLU A 42 13.79 -5.94 -12.85
CA GLU A 42 13.89 -6.86 -13.98
C GLU A 42 12.82 -6.59 -15.05
N ASN A 43 11.60 -6.26 -14.64
CA ASN A 43 10.50 -5.93 -15.57
C ASN A 43 9.75 -4.64 -15.17
N PRO A 44 10.41 -3.46 -15.26
CA PRO A 44 9.87 -2.21 -14.72
C PRO A 44 8.72 -1.61 -15.55
N TRP A 45 8.58 -1.98 -16.82
CA TRP A 45 7.67 -1.30 -17.73
C TRP A 45 6.27 -1.91 -17.77
N THR A 46 6.17 -3.22 -17.76
CA THR A 46 4.91 -3.95 -17.91
C THR A 46 4.48 -4.71 -16.68
N GLY A 47 5.42 -4.98 -15.76
CA GLY A 47 5.20 -5.91 -14.64
C GLY A 47 4.96 -7.35 -15.11
N TYR A 48 4.47 -8.18 -14.20
CA TYR A 48 4.29 -9.62 -14.42
C TYR A 48 2.83 -10.06 -14.51
N GLY A 49 1.89 -9.15 -14.30
CA GLY A 49 0.46 -9.44 -14.19
C GLY A 49 0.04 -9.69 -12.73
N TRP A 50 -1.21 -9.33 -12.43
CA TRP A 50 -1.74 -9.40 -11.07
C TRP A 50 -1.73 -10.83 -10.50
N ASP A 51 -2.11 -11.80 -11.30
CA ASP A 51 -2.21 -13.21 -10.89
C ASP A 51 -0.83 -13.88 -10.73
N TYR A 52 0.24 -13.29 -11.27
CA TYR A 52 1.59 -13.85 -11.23
C TYR A 52 2.53 -13.15 -10.25
N VAL A 53 2.04 -12.21 -9.44
CA VAL A 53 2.88 -11.48 -8.46
C VAL A 53 3.62 -12.42 -7.50
N ALA A 54 2.93 -13.41 -6.94
CA ALA A 54 3.55 -14.39 -6.04
C ALA A 54 4.60 -15.26 -6.75
N GLY A 55 4.35 -15.63 -8.02
CA GLY A 55 5.31 -16.35 -8.86
C GLY A 55 6.56 -15.50 -9.13
N ALA A 56 6.39 -14.29 -9.63
CA ALA A 56 7.48 -13.37 -9.90
C ALA A 56 8.35 -13.07 -8.65
N TYR A 57 7.70 -12.95 -7.49
CA TYR A 57 8.41 -12.85 -6.22
C TYR A 57 9.22 -14.11 -5.93
N GLY A 58 8.64 -15.32 -6.13
CA GLY A 58 9.31 -16.58 -5.90
C GLY A 58 10.55 -16.75 -6.78
N ASP A 59 10.43 -16.45 -8.08
CA ASP A 59 11.53 -16.51 -9.05
C ASP A 59 12.67 -15.55 -8.66
N ALA A 60 12.33 -14.34 -8.27
CA ALA A 60 13.30 -13.35 -7.80
C ALA A 60 13.93 -13.73 -6.45
N GLN A 61 13.18 -14.40 -5.56
CA GLN A 61 13.69 -14.89 -4.28
C GLN A 61 14.68 -16.04 -4.51
N GLU A 62 14.38 -16.98 -5.41
CA GLU A 62 15.28 -18.05 -5.78
C GLU A 62 16.61 -17.48 -6.31
N THR A 63 16.55 -16.54 -7.24
CA THR A 63 17.73 -15.85 -7.78
C THR A 63 18.50 -15.14 -6.67
N TYR A 64 17.81 -14.42 -5.77
CA TYR A 64 18.43 -13.71 -4.65
C TYR A 64 19.25 -14.65 -3.75
N PHE A 65 18.67 -15.80 -3.36
CA PHE A 65 19.36 -16.76 -2.53
C PHE A 65 20.47 -17.55 -3.29
N ALA A 66 20.31 -17.76 -4.59
CA ALA A 66 21.35 -18.40 -5.42
C ALA A 66 22.60 -17.54 -5.56
N GLU A 67 22.50 -16.21 -5.50
CA GLU A 67 23.65 -15.29 -5.50
C GLU A 67 24.51 -15.40 -4.23
N GLY A 68 23.96 -15.89 -3.13
CA GLY A 68 24.67 -16.11 -1.86
C GLY A 68 24.95 -14.85 -1.03
N ASP A 69 24.46 -13.68 -1.44
CA ASP A 69 24.65 -12.39 -0.75
C ASP A 69 23.45 -12.10 0.19
N TYR A 70 23.22 -13.00 1.14
CA TYR A 70 22.15 -12.88 2.12
C TYR A 70 22.65 -13.13 3.54
N THR A 71 21.89 -12.66 4.52
CA THR A 71 22.19 -12.84 5.94
C THR A 71 21.47 -14.05 6.52
N GLU A 72 21.99 -14.63 7.60
CA GLU A 72 21.29 -15.72 8.35
C GLU A 72 19.88 -15.30 8.81
N THR A 73 19.67 -14.01 9.08
CA THR A 73 18.34 -13.48 9.44
C THR A 73 17.40 -13.55 8.25
N GLU A 74 17.84 -13.17 7.06
CA GLU A 74 17.05 -13.21 5.84
C GLU A 74 16.68 -14.66 5.47
N GLU A 75 17.62 -15.59 5.59
CA GLU A 75 17.36 -17.02 5.37
C GLU A 75 16.31 -17.56 6.36
N ARG A 76 16.43 -17.21 7.63
CA ARG A 76 15.50 -17.66 8.67
C ARG A 76 14.08 -17.12 8.49
N VAL A 77 13.93 -15.88 8.01
CA VAL A 77 12.61 -15.24 7.83
C VAL A 77 12.07 -15.38 6.40
N ALA A 78 12.80 -16.05 5.53
CA ALA A 78 12.36 -16.33 4.17
C ALA A 78 11.07 -17.15 4.17
N GLY A 79 10.14 -16.77 3.31
CA GLY A 79 8.86 -17.43 3.16
C GLY A 79 8.32 -17.21 1.75
N SER A 80 7.17 -17.79 1.47
CA SER A 80 6.46 -17.63 0.19
C SER A 80 5.22 -16.77 0.40
N PRO A 81 5.35 -15.44 0.52
CA PRO A 81 4.23 -14.56 0.76
C PRO A 81 3.36 -14.46 -0.49
N GLU A 82 2.05 -14.48 -0.29
CA GLU A 82 1.08 -14.25 -1.36
C GLU A 82 1.05 -12.77 -1.79
N TYR A 83 1.38 -11.86 -0.86
CA TYR A 83 1.37 -10.40 -1.07
C TYR A 83 2.67 -9.77 -0.60
N VAL A 84 3.08 -8.68 -1.25
CA VAL A 84 4.35 -7.98 -0.97
C VAL A 84 4.32 -7.15 0.32
N PHE A 85 3.18 -7.03 1.01
CA PHE A 85 2.99 -6.16 2.19
C PHE A 85 3.35 -4.69 1.97
N ASN A 86 3.31 -4.25 0.73
CA ASN A 86 3.50 -2.87 0.29
C ASN A 86 2.77 -2.70 -1.04
N GLU A 87 1.70 -1.95 -1.05
CA GLU A 87 0.83 -1.81 -2.21
C GLU A 87 1.52 -1.13 -3.39
N TYR A 88 2.46 -0.23 -3.12
CA TYR A 88 3.23 0.43 -4.18
C TYR A 88 4.12 -0.56 -4.92
N LEU A 89 4.82 -1.43 -4.19
CA LEU A 89 5.61 -2.51 -4.79
C LEU A 89 4.72 -3.55 -5.46
N GLN A 90 3.58 -3.88 -4.86
CA GLN A 90 2.60 -4.81 -5.43
C GLN A 90 2.09 -4.33 -6.80
N VAL A 91 1.69 -3.05 -6.89
CA VAL A 91 1.23 -2.43 -8.14
C VAL A 91 2.35 -2.35 -9.17
N ALA A 92 3.56 -1.95 -8.76
CA ALA A 92 4.72 -1.91 -9.65
C ALA A 92 5.11 -3.28 -10.17
N LEU A 93 5.03 -4.32 -9.34
CA LEU A 93 5.33 -5.70 -9.72
C LEU A 93 4.26 -6.28 -10.66
N ALA A 94 2.97 -5.95 -10.41
CA ALA A 94 1.87 -6.42 -11.22
C ALA A 94 1.78 -5.73 -12.59
N TRP A 95 1.88 -4.39 -12.63
CA TRP A 95 1.57 -3.60 -13.83
C TRP A 95 2.69 -2.65 -14.28
N GLY A 96 3.83 -2.71 -13.61
CA GLY A 96 4.98 -1.88 -13.91
C GLY A 96 4.94 -0.49 -13.25
N VAL A 97 6.11 0.15 -13.25
CA VAL A 97 6.32 1.50 -12.69
C VAL A 97 5.46 2.58 -13.36
N PRO A 98 5.21 2.56 -14.69
CA PRO A 98 4.36 3.56 -15.33
C PRO A 98 2.93 3.59 -14.76
N VAL A 99 2.33 2.41 -14.50
CA VAL A 99 0.99 2.33 -13.92
C VAL A 99 0.97 2.81 -12.47
N LEU A 100 2.00 2.46 -11.68
CA LEU A 100 2.17 3.01 -10.34
C LEU A 100 2.23 4.55 -10.37
N LEU A 101 3.04 5.13 -11.26
CA LEU A 101 3.16 6.59 -11.37
C LEU A 101 1.83 7.24 -11.77
N LEU A 102 1.08 6.66 -12.71
CA LEU A 102 -0.25 7.15 -13.07
C LEU A 102 -1.22 7.08 -11.90
N ALA A 103 -1.23 6.00 -11.13
CA ALA A 103 -2.06 5.87 -9.93
C ALA A 103 -1.70 6.93 -8.87
N LEU A 104 -0.42 7.16 -8.62
CA LEU A 104 0.06 8.19 -7.70
C LEU A 104 -0.31 9.60 -8.16
N LEU A 105 -0.19 9.89 -9.46
CA LEU A 105 -0.61 11.17 -10.04
C LEU A 105 -2.12 11.37 -9.91
N MET A 106 -2.91 10.33 -10.14
CA MET A 106 -4.37 10.39 -9.99
C MET A 106 -4.78 10.66 -8.53
N VAL A 107 -4.22 9.92 -7.58
CA VAL A 107 -4.52 10.09 -6.15
C VAL A 107 -4.01 11.44 -5.64
N GLY A 108 -2.77 11.81 -5.97
CA GLY A 108 -2.16 13.09 -5.58
C GLY A 108 -2.87 14.29 -6.21
N GLY A 109 -3.23 14.19 -7.49
CA GLY A 109 -4.01 15.22 -8.19
C GLY A 109 -5.39 15.42 -7.55
N SER A 110 -6.09 14.32 -7.27
CA SER A 110 -7.39 14.37 -6.57
C SER A 110 -7.25 14.96 -5.17
N TRP A 111 -6.22 14.59 -4.43
CA TRP A 111 -5.92 15.18 -3.12
C TRP A 111 -5.70 16.70 -3.20
N CYS A 112 -4.90 17.17 -4.18
CA CYS A 112 -4.67 18.61 -4.39
C CYS A 112 -5.97 19.37 -4.70
N VAL A 113 -6.82 18.79 -5.56
CA VAL A 113 -8.12 19.39 -5.89
C VAL A 113 -9.03 19.42 -4.67
N GLY A 114 -9.18 18.30 -3.95
CA GLY A 114 -10.00 18.22 -2.75
C GLY A 114 -9.52 19.18 -1.65
N HIS A 115 -8.20 19.31 -1.47
CA HIS A 115 -7.64 20.24 -0.49
C HIS A 115 -7.99 21.71 -0.82
N ARG A 116 -7.86 22.12 -2.10
CA ARG A 116 -8.22 23.46 -2.55
C ARG A 116 -9.71 23.77 -2.37
N ASN A 117 -10.57 22.77 -2.46
CA ASN A 117 -12.01 22.91 -2.34
C ASN A 117 -12.55 22.62 -0.92
N GLY A 118 -11.68 22.47 0.08
CA GLY A 118 -12.07 22.31 1.49
C GLY A 118 -12.55 20.91 1.86
N CYS A 119 -12.32 19.87 1.03
CA CYS A 119 -12.69 18.49 1.29
C CYS A 119 -11.69 17.79 2.22
N TYR A 120 -11.38 18.41 3.36
CA TYR A 120 -10.31 17.95 4.26
C TYR A 120 -10.51 16.53 4.79
N GLY A 121 -11.77 16.10 5.02
CA GLY A 121 -12.08 14.74 5.47
C GLY A 121 -11.67 13.69 4.44
N LEU A 122 -11.99 13.90 3.15
CA LEU A 122 -11.60 13.01 2.06
C LEU A 122 -10.08 13.04 1.83
N CYS A 123 -9.45 14.22 1.92
CA CYS A 123 -8.00 14.35 1.86
C CYS A 123 -7.32 13.56 2.98
N GLY A 124 -7.85 13.61 4.20
CA GLY A 124 -7.39 12.82 5.34
C GLY A 124 -7.53 11.32 5.09
N ALA A 125 -8.64 10.89 4.50
CA ALA A 125 -8.87 9.49 4.12
C ALA A 125 -7.85 9.01 3.08
N LEU A 126 -7.55 9.80 2.04
CA LEU A 126 -6.53 9.47 1.03
C LEU A 126 -5.13 9.36 1.65
N LEU A 127 -4.76 10.29 2.55
CA LEU A 127 -3.48 10.22 3.25
C LEU A 127 -3.39 8.98 4.15
N SER A 128 -4.45 8.69 4.91
CA SER A 128 -4.50 7.50 5.77
C SER A 128 -4.39 6.21 4.96
N PHE A 129 -5.06 6.16 3.81
CA PHE A 129 -4.96 5.04 2.87
C PHE A 129 -3.52 4.89 2.36
N GLY A 130 -2.87 5.99 1.95
CA GLY A 130 -1.48 5.98 1.48
C GLY A 130 -0.50 5.47 2.54
N VAL A 131 -0.64 5.90 3.80
CA VAL A 131 0.18 5.39 4.90
C VAL A 131 -0.08 3.91 5.15
N PHE A 132 -1.34 3.48 5.14
CA PHE A 132 -1.71 2.08 5.34
C PHE A 132 -1.20 1.18 4.20
N ALA A 133 -1.29 1.64 2.95
CA ALA A 133 -0.80 0.96 1.76
C ALA A 133 0.72 0.74 1.76
N PHE A 134 1.47 1.57 2.50
CA PHE A 134 2.93 1.41 2.60
C PHE A 134 3.36 0.15 3.37
N SER A 135 2.58 -0.30 4.34
CA SER A 135 2.94 -1.43 5.20
C SER A 135 1.93 -2.58 5.17
N SER A 136 0.99 -2.55 4.23
CA SER A 136 -0.10 -3.51 4.13
C SER A 136 -0.51 -3.72 2.65
N TYR A 137 -1.59 -4.48 2.44
CA TYR A 137 -2.14 -4.82 1.11
C TYR A 137 -3.66 -4.54 1.04
N PRO A 138 -4.08 -3.27 1.25
CA PRO A 138 -5.51 -2.93 1.28
C PRO A 138 -6.25 -3.19 -0.03
N LEU A 139 -5.59 -3.11 -1.18
CA LEU A 139 -6.22 -3.34 -2.48
C LEU A 139 -6.62 -4.81 -2.74
N GLN A 140 -6.29 -5.73 -1.83
CA GLN A 140 -6.79 -7.11 -1.88
C GLN A 140 -8.24 -7.23 -1.38
N PHE A 141 -8.76 -6.18 -0.73
CA PHE A 141 -10.10 -6.20 -0.14
C PHE A 141 -11.02 -5.23 -0.89
N PRO A 142 -12.17 -5.70 -1.44
CA PRO A 142 -13.09 -4.86 -2.22
C PRO A 142 -13.58 -3.60 -1.49
N LEU A 143 -13.73 -3.67 -0.16
CA LEU A 143 -14.16 -2.53 0.64
C LEU A 143 -13.15 -1.37 0.62
N PHE A 144 -11.85 -1.68 0.61
CA PHE A 144 -10.80 -0.66 0.51
C PHE A 144 -10.73 -0.06 -0.89
N TRP A 145 -10.94 -0.85 -1.94
CA TRP A 145 -11.09 -0.36 -3.30
C TRP A 145 -12.23 0.64 -3.40
N LEU A 146 -13.41 0.28 -2.90
CA LEU A 146 -14.57 1.15 -2.91
C LEU A 146 -14.31 2.46 -2.15
N SER A 147 -13.69 2.38 -0.97
CA SER A 147 -13.37 3.57 -0.16
C SER A 147 -12.35 4.48 -0.85
N LEU A 148 -11.33 3.90 -1.52
CA LEU A 148 -10.35 4.66 -2.29
C LEU A 148 -10.99 5.37 -3.47
N ILE A 149 -11.80 4.64 -4.27
CA ILE A 149 -12.53 5.21 -5.42
C ILE A 149 -13.43 6.35 -4.96
N MET A 150 -14.19 6.16 -3.88
CA MET A 150 -15.07 7.20 -3.35
C MET A 150 -14.30 8.43 -2.87
N ALA A 151 -13.16 8.25 -2.20
CA ALA A 151 -12.35 9.36 -1.73
C ALA A 151 -11.70 10.14 -2.90
N VAL A 152 -11.12 9.42 -3.87
CA VAL A 152 -10.52 10.00 -5.08
C VAL A 152 -11.55 10.82 -5.85
N ALA A 153 -12.69 10.23 -6.14
CA ALA A 153 -13.70 10.91 -6.93
C ALA A 153 -14.42 12.00 -6.16
N GLY A 154 -14.68 11.83 -4.85
CA GLY A 154 -15.22 12.89 -4.02
C GLY A 154 -14.32 14.13 -4.03
N CYS A 155 -12.99 13.95 -3.99
CA CYS A 155 -12.03 15.03 -4.15
C CYS A 155 -12.02 15.60 -5.58
N ALA A 156 -11.95 14.74 -6.61
CA ALA A 156 -11.85 15.18 -8.01
C ALA A 156 -13.11 15.93 -8.46
N PHE A 157 -14.29 15.46 -8.08
CA PHE A 157 -15.56 16.08 -8.47
C PHE A 157 -16.00 17.25 -7.57
N SER A 158 -15.24 17.58 -6.55
CA SER A 158 -15.51 18.73 -5.69
C SER A 158 -15.50 20.09 -6.43
N VAL A 159 -14.95 20.13 -7.65
CA VAL A 159 -14.94 21.29 -8.56
C VAL A 159 -16.26 21.48 -9.28
N LEU A 160 -17.09 20.41 -9.42
CA LEU A 160 -18.32 20.49 -10.20
C LEU A 160 -19.37 21.36 -9.50
N PRO A 161 -20.07 22.23 -10.25
CA PRO A 161 -21.13 23.04 -9.66
C PRO A 161 -22.19 22.16 -9.01
N SER A 162 -22.73 22.58 -7.87
CA SER A 162 -23.69 21.86 -7.03
C SER A 162 -25.00 21.44 -7.74
N GLN A 163 -25.19 21.88 -8.99
CA GLN A 163 -26.33 21.53 -9.84
C GLN A 163 -26.29 20.09 -10.36
N ILE A 164 -25.14 19.43 -10.35
CA ILE A 164 -25.06 17.99 -10.62
C ILE A 164 -25.37 17.30 -9.28
N GLY A 165 -26.64 17.01 -9.07
CA GLY A 165 -27.11 16.43 -7.80
C GLY A 165 -26.25 15.24 -7.37
N GLY A 166 -25.83 15.22 -6.11
CA GLY A 166 -24.91 14.22 -5.54
C GLY A 166 -25.32 12.75 -5.81
N TRP A 167 -26.60 12.49 -6.12
CA TRP A 167 -27.10 11.18 -6.50
C TRP A 167 -26.56 10.67 -7.87
N LYS A 168 -26.26 11.60 -8.82
CA LYS A 168 -25.69 11.22 -10.12
C LYS A 168 -24.23 10.77 -9.97
N ILE A 169 -23.50 11.43 -9.06
CA ILE A 169 -22.15 11.05 -8.69
C ILE A 169 -22.20 9.67 -8.02
N PHE A 170 -23.08 9.47 -7.06
CA PHE A 170 -23.28 8.18 -6.40
C PHE A 170 -23.65 7.07 -7.38
N ALA A 171 -24.52 7.33 -8.37
CA ALA A 171 -24.90 6.37 -9.39
C ALA A 171 -23.72 5.95 -10.29
N VAL A 172 -22.83 6.88 -10.65
CA VAL A 172 -21.59 6.55 -11.38
C VAL A 172 -20.67 5.66 -10.55
N PHE A 173 -20.59 5.90 -9.25
CA PHE A 173 -19.79 5.06 -8.34
C PHE A 173 -20.33 3.65 -8.19
N VAL A 174 -21.64 3.52 -8.04
CA VAL A 174 -22.30 2.21 -7.97
C VAL A 174 -22.09 1.43 -9.27
N LEU A 175 -22.20 2.11 -10.42
CA LEU A 175 -21.94 1.49 -11.72
C LEU A 175 -20.48 1.04 -11.88
N LEU A 176 -19.51 1.86 -11.48
CA LEU A 176 -18.09 1.49 -11.51
C LEU A 176 -17.78 0.35 -10.53
N ALA A 177 -18.36 0.35 -9.34
CA ALA A 177 -18.19 -0.74 -8.37
C ALA A 177 -18.77 -2.07 -8.86
N VAL A 178 -19.90 -2.03 -9.59
CA VAL A 178 -20.54 -3.23 -10.20
C VAL A 178 -19.73 -3.74 -11.40
N MET A 179 -19.01 -2.87 -12.11
CA MET A 179 -18.15 -3.29 -13.24
C MET A 179 -16.83 -3.93 -12.79
N VAL A 180 -16.43 -3.76 -11.53
CA VAL A 180 -15.17 -4.28 -10.97
C VAL A 180 -15.42 -5.55 -10.11
N ALA A 181 -16.68 -5.87 -9.80
CA ALA A 181 -17.09 -7.08 -9.07
C ALA A 181 -17.38 -8.23 -10.03
#